data_b5db9a659b507c2b5526eef2c67a964c
#
_entry.id   b5db9a659b507c2b5526eef2c67a964c
#
_cell.length_a   1.000
_cell.length_b   1.000
_cell.length_c   1.000
_cell.angle_alpha   90.00
_cell.angle_beta   90.00
_cell.angle_gamma   90.00
#
_symmetry.space_group_name_H-M   'P 1'
#
loop_
_entity.id
_entity.type
_entity.pdbx_description
1 polymer ?
#
loop_
_entity_poly.entity_id
_entity_poly.type
_entity_poly.pdbx_seq_one_letter_code
_entity_poly.pdbx_strand_id
1 'polypeptide(L)'
;GGPKPSIPPVEVSSLQGFKPGKAMPDGMPNSKASVICVAMQKGGVGKSTTAINLAGALAVTGSDVLFVDLDPQGNASETLGFREEYMSESQSIYDALVGSSDGDPDIDDLVVEHDEMDVIPAHRQMVMARQDITDPTRLRSWLQNQKENWDHVVVDTPPSLGPVTDSAVLAGDELVPVAQARSSSKRSITLLLDQLDELEDHFGMVPEVSAVVCNAIRPDSESKEMVSWLDDLGVPVISIRTRVALQRA
;
A
#
# COMPACT_ATOMS: atom_id res chain seq x y z
N GLY A 1 26.36 13.36 1.99
CA GLY A 1 25.34 12.41 2.29
C GLY A 1 25.46 11.97 3.73
N GLY A 2 24.46 12.26 4.54
CA GLY A 2 24.32 11.67 5.87
C GLY A 2 23.71 10.25 5.73
N PRO A 3 23.76 9.41 6.77
CA PRO A 3 23.13 8.11 6.72
C PRO A 3 21.61 8.29 6.51
N LYS A 4 21.05 7.57 5.54
CA LYS A 4 19.60 7.52 5.32
C LYS A 4 18.92 7.01 6.60
N PRO A 5 17.71 7.49 6.94
CA PRO A 5 16.99 7.00 8.11
C PRO A 5 16.66 5.51 7.91
N SER A 6 17.07 4.67 8.85
CA SER A 6 16.66 3.26 8.89
C SER A 6 15.20 3.16 9.35
N ILE A 7 14.44 2.25 8.76
CA ILE A 7 13.08 1.93 9.23
C ILE A 7 13.20 1.44 10.69
N PRO A 8 12.43 2.02 11.64
CA PRO A 8 12.52 1.58 13.02
C PRO A 8 12.10 0.10 13.12
N PRO A 9 12.91 -0.76 13.78
CA PRO A 9 12.64 -2.19 13.83
C PRO A 9 11.27 -2.46 14.45
N VAL A 10 10.40 -3.13 13.68
CA VAL A 10 9.19 -3.74 14.22
C VAL A 10 9.64 -4.94 15.05
N GLU A 11 9.29 -4.97 16.36
CA GLU A 11 9.50 -6.19 17.14
C GLU A 11 8.68 -7.33 16.53
N VAL A 12 9.33 -8.24 15.85
CA VAL A 12 8.75 -9.41 15.17
C VAL A 12 7.98 -10.34 16.14
N SER A 13 8.19 -10.19 17.45
CA SER A 13 7.48 -10.91 18.50
C SER A 13 5.96 -10.67 18.52
N SER A 14 5.45 -9.62 17.85
CA SER A 14 4.01 -9.36 17.74
C SER A 14 3.34 -10.01 16.53
N LEU A 15 4.11 -10.63 15.65
CA LEU A 15 3.61 -11.36 14.47
C LEU A 15 3.35 -12.85 14.75
N GLN A 16 3.19 -13.26 16.02
CA GLN A 16 2.78 -14.62 16.36
C GLN A 16 1.36 -14.90 15.88
N GLY A 17 1.26 -15.36 14.66
CA GLY A 17 -0.02 -15.69 13.98
C GLY A 17 0.07 -15.56 12.47
N PHE A 18 0.98 -14.75 11.97
CA PHE A 18 1.24 -14.68 10.54
C PHE A 18 2.01 -15.95 10.12
N LYS A 19 1.31 -16.87 9.46
CA LYS A 19 1.99 -17.90 8.68
C LYS A 19 2.27 -17.27 7.34
N PRO A 20 3.54 -17.07 6.95
CA PRO A 20 3.85 -16.73 5.56
C PRO A 20 3.14 -17.74 4.68
N GLY A 21 2.49 -17.26 3.63
CA GLY A 21 1.85 -18.13 2.66
C GLY A 21 2.81 -19.29 2.34
N LYS A 22 2.28 -20.51 2.24
CA LYS A 22 3.08 -21.70 1.98
C LYS A 22 4.10 -21.38 0.89
N ALA A 23 5.39 -21.55 1.19
CA ALA A 23 6.42 -21.52 0.17
C ALA A 23 5.94 -22.36 -1.01
N MET A 24 5.88 -21.77 -2.19
CA MET A 24 5.44 -22.47 -3.40
C MET A 24 6.32 -23.70 -3.60
N PRO A 25 5.77 -24.84 -4.03
CA PRO A 25 6.57 -26.02 -4.33
C PRO A 25 7.62 -25.67 -5.40
N ASP A 26 8.86 -26.06 -5.20
CA ASP A 26 9.94 -25.93 -6.18
C ASP A 26 9.45 -26.49 -7.55
N GLY A 27 9.43 -25.63 -8.57
CA GLY A 27 9.11 -26.06 -9.95
C GLY A 27 7.91 -25.40 -10.61
N MET A 28 7.21 -24.44 -9.97
CA MET A 28 6.26 -23.59 -10.69
C MET A 28 6.99 -22.46 -11.45
N PRO A 29 6.54 -22.08 -12.67
CA PRO A 29 7.11 -20.96 -13.39
C PRO A 29 6.98 -19.70 -12.52
N ASN A 30 8.06 -18.91 -12.46
CA ASN A 30 8.23 -17.67 -11.71
C ASN A 30 6.88 -16.94 -11.55
N SER A 31 6.30 -17.02 -10.34
CA SER A 31 5.02 -16.38 -10.07
C SER A 31 5.27 -14.88 -10.17
N LYS A 32 4.51 -14.19 -11.02
CA LYS A 32 4.47 -12.73 -11.07
C LYS A 32 4.37 -12.20 -9.64
N ALA A 33 5.11 -11.13 -9.31
CA ALA A 33 5.06 -10.49 -8.01
C ALA A 33 3.61 -10.28 -7.53
N SER A 34 3.32 -10.54 -6.26
CA SER A 34 2.03 -10.20 -5.66
C SER A 34 1.96 -8.71 -5.39
N VAL A 35 0.91 -8.04 -5.86
CA VAL A 35 0.66 -6.61 -5.62
C VAL A 35 -0.27 -6.45 -4.43
N ILE A 36 0.24 -5.86 -3.35
CA ILE A 36 -0.49 -5.62 -2.10
C ILE A 36 -0.84 -4.13 -2.01
N CYS A 37 -2.13 -3.81 -2.13
CA CYS A 37 -2.63 -2.45 -2.00
C CYS A 37 -2.99 -2.13 -0.55
N VAL A 38 -2.42 -1.07 0.01
CA VAL A 38 -2.77 -0.57 1.34
C VAL A 38 -3.66 0.65 1.18
N ALA A 39 -4.94 0.54 1.55
CA ALA A 39 -5.92 1.58 1.28
C ALA A 39 -6.83 1.90 2.45
N MET A 40 -7.28 3.15 2.50
CA MET A 40 -8.38 3.66 3.33
C MET A 40 -8.65 5.13 3.00
N GLN A 41 -9.92 5.52 2.93
CA GLN A 41 -10.30 6.90 2.61
C GLN A 41 -10.06 7.91 3.73
N LYS A 42 -9.76 7.48 4.95
CA LYS A 42 -9.56 8.37 6.10
C LYS A 42 -8.08 8.70 6.29
N GLY A 43 -7.75 9.99 6.37
CA GLY A 43 -6.40 10.47 6.69
C GLY A 43 -6.00 10.17 8.14
N GLY A 44 -4.70 10.00 8.38
CA GLY A 44 -4.14 9.83 9.73
C GLY A 44 -4.45 8.50 10.41
N VAL A 45 -4.92 7.48 9.68
CA VAL A 45 -5.18 6.13 10.25
C VAL A 45 -3.91 5.28 10.39
N GLY A 46 -2.81 5.71 9.80
CA GLY A 46 -1.54 4.97 9.79
C GLY A 46 -1.32 4.14 8.52
N LYS A 47 -1.95 4.51 7.41
CA LYS A 47 -1.87 3.80 6.13
C LYS A 47 -0.43 3.72 5.61
N SER A 48 0.23 4.86 5.33
CA SER A 48 1.62 4.90 4.85
C SER A 48 2.60 4.24 5.84
N THR A 49 2.40 4.44 7.15
CA THR A 49 3.17 3.74 8.18
C THR A 49 2.99 2.22 8.07
N THR A 50 1.77 1.74 7.86
CA THR A 50 1.49 0.31 7.67
C THR A 50 2.13 -0.21 6.39
N ALA A 51 2.01 0.51 5.28
CA ALA A 51 2.57 0.13 3.99
C ALA A 51 4.10 0.02 4.04
N ILE A 52 4.79 1.04 4.59
CA ILE A 52 6.26 1.02 4.77
C ILE A 52 6.70 -0.16 5.64
N ASN A 53 6.05 -0.36 6.81
CA ASN A 53 6.41 -1.45 7.71
C ASN A 53 6.10 -2.84 7.13
N LEU A 54 5.04 -2.98 6.33
CA LEU A 54 4.72 -4.21 5.62
C LEU A 54 5.83 -4.52 4.60
N ALA A 55 6.20 -3.55 3.76
CA ALA A 55 7.26 -3.70 2.78
C ALA A 55 8.60 -4.06 3.43
N GLY A 56 8.99 -3.33 4.49
CA GLY A 56 10.21 -3.62 5.24
C GLY A 56 10.18 -4.99 5.93
N ALA A 57 9.02 -5.43 6.45
CA ALA A 57 8.89 -6.76 7.04
C ALA A 57 9.05 -7.88 6.00
N LEU A 58 8.50 -7.71 4.81
CA LEU A 58 8.68 -8.64 3.69
C LEU A 58 10.15 -8.70 3.27
N ALA A 59 10.81 -7.56 3.13
CA ALA A 59 12.24 -7.49 2.79
C ALA A 59 13.12 -8.17 3.85
N VAL A 60 12.85 -7.96 5.14
CA VAL A 60 13.57 -8.63 6.24
C VAL A 60 13.40 -10.15 6.20
N THR A 61 12.31 -10.67 5.64
CA THR A 61 12.11 -12.13 5.47
C THR A 61 12.83 -12.68 4.23
N GLY A 62 13.51 -11.82 3.46
CA GLY A 62 14.33 -12.21 2.31
C GLY A 62 13.61 -12.11 0.96
N SER A 63 12.46 -11.44 0.91
CA SER A 63 11.76 -11.17 -0.35
C SER A 63 12.32 -9.94 -1.04
N ASP A 64 12.37 -9.94 -2.37
CA ASP A 64 12.61 -8.76 -3.17
C ASP A 64 11.32 -7.92 -3.23
N VAL A 65 11.37 -6.67 -2.74
CA VAL A 65 10.19 -5.83 -2.54
C VAL A 65 10.32 -4.50 -3.28
N LEU A 66 9.28 -4.15 -4.04
CA LEU A 66 9.07 -2.82 -4.57
C LEU A 66 8.00 -2.09 -3.75
N PHE A 67 8.34 -0.90 -3.24
CA PHE A 67 7.38 0.00 -2.61
C PHE A 67 6.98 1.12 -3.57
N VAL A 68 5.67 1.37 -3.73
CA VAL A 68 5.14 2.40 -4.63
C VAL A 68 4.28 3.38 -3.83
N ASP A 69 4.68 4.67 -3.82
CA ASP A 69 3.92 5.73 -3.15
C ASP A 69 3.03 6.48 -4.17
N LEU A 70 1.72 6.30 -4.05
CA LEU A 70 0.72 6.99 -4.88
C LEU A 70 0.06 8.19 -4.18
N ASP A 71 0.42 8.48 -2.91
CA ASP A 71 -0.14 9.64 -2.22
C ASP A 71 0.50 10.94 -2.75
N PRO A 72 -0.28 11.89 -3.32
CA PRO A 72 0.25 13.19 -3.76
C PRO A 72 0.98 13.98 -2.66
N GLN A 73 0.77 13.64 -1.40
CA GLN A 73 1.47 14.28 -0.28
C GLN A 73 2.89 13.78 -0.12
N GLY A 74 3.23 12.59 -0.64
CA GLY A 74 4.57 12.01 -0.61
C GLY A 74 5.09 11.72 0.81
N ASN A 75 4.21 11.50 1.79
CA ASN A 75 4.62 11.28 3.17
C ASN A 75 5.44 10.01 3.36
N ALA A 76 5.12 8.95 2.61
CA ALA A 76 5.90 7.72 2.62
C ALA A 76 7.29 7.96 1.99
N SER A 77 7.32 8.59 0.82
CA SER A 77 8.55 8.95 0.12
C SER A 77 9.46 9.85 0.97
N GLU A 78 8.91 10.86 1.66
CA GLU A 78 9.67 11.73 2.57
C GLU A 78 10.23 10.93 3.76
N THR A 79 9.44 10.01 4.33
CA THR A 79 9.88 9.14 5.44
C THR A 79 11.03 8.23 5.03
N LEU A 80 11.03 7.75 3.79
CA LEU A 80 12.09 6.91 3.20
C LEU A 80 13.29 7.73 2.68
N GLY A 81 13.24 9.07 2.72
CA GLY A 81 14.33 9.96 2.36
C GLY A 81 14.34 10.43 0.90
N PHE A 82 13.26 10.22 0.14
CA PHE A 82 13.14 10.52 -1.29
C PHE A 82 12.38 11.83 -1.58
N ARG A 83 12.69 12.89 -0.85
CA ARG A 83 12.04 14.20 -1.03
C ARG A 83 12.46 14.91 -2.33
N GLU A 84 13.69 14.68 -2.80
CA GLU A 84 14.21 15.34 -4.00
C GLU A 84 13.57 14.78 -5.27
N GLU A 85 13.32 13.49 -5.31
CA GLU A 85 12.69 12.77 -6.43
C GLU A 85 11.25 13.24 -6.65
N TYR A 86 10.55 13.63 -5.59
CA TYR A 86 9.21 14.22 -5.65
C TYR A 86 9.15 15.47 -6.55
N MET A 87 10.22 16.23 -6.67
CA MET A 87 10.33 17.47 -7.45
C MET A 87 11.01 17.28 -8.80
N SER A 88 11.35 16.07 -9.20
CA SER A 88 11.98 15.74 -10.48
C SER A 88 11.16 16.27 -11.67
N GLU A 89 11.82 16.52 -12.80
CA GLU A 89 11.17 16.85 -14.08
C GLU A 89 11.15 15.65 -15.05
N SER A 90 11.67 14.49 -14.62
CA SER A 90 11.66 13.24 -15.39
C SER A 90 10.27 12.58 -15.36
N GLN A 91 10.10 11.51 -16.16
CA GLN A 91 8.95 10.63 -16.05
C GLN A 91 8.83 10.08 -14.63
N SER A 92 7.59 9.76 -14.23
CA SER A 92 7.26 9.37 -12.87
C SER A 92 6.10 8.39 -12.83
N ILE A 93 5.73 7.95 -11.65
CA ILE A 93 4.54 7.10 -11.44
C ILE A 93 3.24 7.75 -11.95
N TYR A 94 3.19 9.09 -12.04
CA TYR A 94 2.08 9.80 -12.66
C TYR A 94 1.91 9.38 -14.14
N ASP A 95 3.00 9.29 -14.90
CA ASP A 95 2.96 8.92 -16.33
C ASP A 95 2.51 7.47 -16.52
N ALA A 96 2.86 6.58 -15.60
CA ALA A 96 2.38 5.20 -15.60
C ALA A 96 0.87 5.11 -15.36
N LEU A 97 0.30 6.01 -14.55
CA LEU A 97 -1.13 6.07 -14.24
C LEU A 97 -1.96 6.70 -15.36
N VAL A 98 -1.47 7.82 -15.92
CA VAL A 98 -2.24 8.66 -16.84
C VAL A 98 -1.92 8.34 -18.30
N GLY A 99 -0.71 7.92 -18.57
CA GLY A 99 -0.14 7.77 -19.91
C GLY A 99 0.63 9.03 -20.33
N SER A 100 1.67 8.81 -21.10
CA SER A 100 2.50 9.87 -21.66
C SER A 100 2.50 9.82 -23.17
N SER A 101 2.65 10.99 -23.84
CA SER A 101 2.86 11.07 -25.28
C SER A 101 4.17 10.40 -25.73
N ASP A 102 5.12 10.30 -24.81
CA ASP A 102 6.45 9.73 -25.04
C ASP A 102 6.50 8.21 -24.81
N GLY A 103 5.35 7.61 -24.47
CA GLY A 103 5.20 6.20 -24.11
C GLY A 103 5.13 5.98 -22.61
N ASP A 104 4.90 4.74 -22.21
CA ASP A 104 4.91 4.36 -20.80
C ASP A 104 6.34 4.40 -20.28
N PRO A 105 6.55 4.89 -19.03
CA PRO A 105 7.87 4.88 -18.43
C PRO A 105 8.38 3.45 -18.25
N ASP A 106 9.68 3.25 -18.43
CA ASP A 106 10.33 2.03 -17.97
C ASP A 106 10.38 2.04 -16.44
N ILE A 107 10.11 0.90 -15.81
CA ILE A 107 10.09 0.83 -14.35
C ILE A 107 11.47 1.11 -13.76
N ASP A 108 12.54 0.69 -14.45
CA ASP A 108 13.92 0.91 -14.02
C ASP A 108 14.29 2.41 -13.98
N ASP A 109 13.61 3.26 -14.79
CA ASP A 109 13.79 4.71 -14.76
C ASP A 109 13.08 5.38 -13.58
N LEU A 110 12.09 4.70 -12.98
CA LEU A 110 11.31 5.21 -11.85
C LEU A 110 11.80 4.71 -10.50
N VAL A 111 12.50 3.58 -10.48
CA VAL A 111 12.95 2.92 -9.25
C VAL A 111 14.16 3.65 -8.68
N VAL A 112 14.12 3.90 -7.38
CA VAL A 112 15.23 4.41 -6.58
C VAL A 112 15.60 3.36 -5.54
N GLU A 113 16.89 2.99 -5.49
CA GLU A 113 17.40 2.01 -4.53
C GLU A 113 17.31 2.55 -3.09
N HIS A 114 16.84 1.71 -2.18
CA HIS A 114 16.88 1.90 -0.74
C HIS A 114 17.56 0.70 -0.08
N ASP A 115 18.16 0.89 1.09
CA ASP A 115 18.96 -0.15 1.76
C ASP A 115 18.18 -1.46 2.05
N GLU A 116 16.85 -1.39 2.13
CA GLU A 116 15.99 -2.52 2.52
C GLU A 116 15.06 -2.99 1.39
N MET A 117 14.74 -2.13 0.41
CA MET A 117 13.78 -2.41 -0.67
C MET A 117 13.91 -1.37 -1.78
N ASP A 118 13.44 -1.68 -2.97
CA ASP A 118 13.32 -0.70 -4.05
C ASP A 118 12.09 0.20 -3.85
N VAL A 119 12.16 1.45 -4.31
CA VAL A 119 11.10 2.44 -4.10
C VAL A 119 10.79 3.19 -5.39
N ILE A 120 9.51 3.28 -5.74
CA ILE A 120 9.02 4.29 -6.67
C ILE A 120 8.38 5.40 -5.83
N PRO A 121 9.06 6.56 -5.71
CA PRO A 121 8.57 7.65 -4.87
C PRO A 121 7.36 8.34 -5.49
N ALA A 122 6.55 8.97 -4.64
CA ALA A 122 5.48 9.85 -5.08
C ALA A 122 6.06 11.03 -5.88
N HIS A 123 5.24 11.57 -6.77
CA HIS A 123 5.62 12.73 -7.57
C HIS A 123 4.59 13.86 -7.44
N ARG A 124 5.06 15.12 -7.51
CA ARG A 124 4.20 16.32 -7.37
C ARG A 124 3.02 16.35 -8.36
N GLN A 125 3.19 15.78 -9.56
CA GLN A 125 2.13 15.70 -10.57
C GLN A 125 0.97 14.78 -10.15
N MET A 126 1.16 13.91 -9.17
CA MET A 126 0.09 13.06 -8.63
C MET A 126 -1.13 13.87 -8.14
N VAL A 127 -0.96 15.17 -7.82
CA VAL A 127 -2.08 16.08 -7.52
C VAL A 127 -3.05 16.18 -8.70
N MET A 128 -2.56 16.07 -9.93
CA MET A 128 -3.36 16.15 -11.16
C MET A 128 -3.96 14.79 -11.54
N ALA A 129 -3.37 13.69 -11.12
CA ALA A 129 -3.73 12.34 -11.53
C ALA A 129 -5.23 12.05 -11.37
N ARG A 130 -5.87 12.59 -10.33
CA ARG A 130 -7.32 12.42 -10.11
C ARG A 130 -8.19 12.90 -11.29
N GLN A 131 -7.74 13.92 -12.00
CA GLN A 131 -8.49 14.51 -13.14
C GLN A 131 -8.06 13.89 -14.47
N ASP A 132 -6.82 13.39 -14.54
CA ASP A 132 -6.19 12.98 -15.77
C ASP A 132 -6.29 11.46 -16.03
N ILE A 133 -6.55 10.65 -14.99
CA ILE A 133 -6.79 9.21 -15.15
C ILE A 133 -8.10 9.00 -15.91
N THR A 134 -8.00 8.44 -17.10
CA THR A 134 -9.13 8.08 -17.97
C THR A 134 -9.40 6.57 -17.99
N ASP A 135 -8.39 5.76 -17.67
CA ASP A 135 -8.46 4.30 -17.57
C ASP A 135 -7.81 3.84 -16.24
N PRO A 136 -8.61 3.46 -15.23
CA PRO A 136 -8.06 3.03 -13.96
C PRO A 136 -7.38 1.66 -14.00
N THR A 137 -7.50 0.89 -15.08
CA THR A 137 -6.82 -0.41 -15.23
C THR A 137 -5.38 -0.27 -15.72
N ARG A 138 -4.97 0.94 -16.10
CA ARG A 138 -3.66 1.20 -16.69
C ARG A 138 -2.50 0.84 -15.77
N LEU A 139 -2.56 1.20 -14.49
CA LEU A 139 -1.53 0.85 -13.52
C LEU A 139 -1.32 -0.66 -13.41
N ARG A 140 -2.42 -1.45 -13.42
CA ARG A 140 -2.34 -2.91 -13.43
C ARG A 140 -1.58 -3.41 -14.65
N SER A 141 -1.96 -2.93 -15.83
CA SER A 141 -1.34 -3.35 -17.09
C SER A 141 0.14 -3.00 -17.13
N TRP A 142 0.49 -1.80 -16.66
CA TRP A 142 1.88 -1.34 -16.59
C TRP A 142 2.71 -2.19 -15.62
N LEU A 143 2.24 -2.40 -14.39
CA LEU A 143 2.93 -3.24 -13.40
C LEU A 143 3.07 -4.68 -13.85
N GLN A 144 2.03 -5.28 -14.49
CA GLN A 144 2.09 -6.66 -14.94
C GLN A 144 3.19 -6.93 -15.98
N ASN A 145 3.56 -5.93 -16.74
CA ASN A 145 4.59 -6.04 -17.77
C ASN A 145 6.01 -5.87 -17.23
N GLN A 146 6.18 -5.35 -16.00
CA GLN A 146 7.48 -4.89 -15.51
C GLN A 146 7.87 -5.43 -14.12
N LYS A 147 6.99 -6.17 -13.44
CA LYS A 147 7.22 -6.61 -12.06
C LYS A 147 7.97 -7.94 -11.90
N GLU A 148 8.77 -8.35 -12.89
CA GLU A 148 9.47 -9.66 -12.86
C GLU A 148 10.63 -9.70 -11.86
N ASN A 149 11.13 -8.53 -11.42
CA ASN A 149 12.30 -8.41 -10.56
C ASN A 149 11.98 -8.49 -9.05
N TRP A 150 10.69 -8.52 -8.67
CA TRP A 150 10.26 -8.50 -7.28
C TRP A 150 9.34 -9.66 -6.95
N ASP A 151 9.35 -10.08 -5.68
CA ASP A 151 8.39 -11.05 -5.12
C ASP A 151 7.09 -10.34 -4.72
N HIS A 152 7.20 -9.10 -4.22
CA HIS A 152 6.07 -8.29 -3.77
C HIS A 152 6.17 -6.85 -4.23
N VAL A 153 5.02 -6.27 -4.59
CA VAL A 153 4.85 -4.84 -4.81
C VAL A 153 3.88 -4.30 -3.76
N VAL A 154 4.32 -3.40 -2.89
CA VAL A 154 3.46 -2.77 -1.87
C VAL A 154 3.10 -1.37 -2.30
N VAL A 155 1.80 -1.09 -2.46
CA VAL A 155 1.29 0.19 -2.94
C VAL A 155 0.62 0.97 -1.81
N ASP A 156 1.17 2.15 -1.46
CA ASP A 156 0.53 3.12 -0.57
C ASP A 156 -0.38 4.07 -1.36
N THR A 157 -1.63 4.25 -0.90
CA THR A 157 -2.64 5.04 -1.61
C THR A 157 -2.92 6.37 -0.92
N PRO A 158 -3.50 7.37 -1.61
CA PRO A 158 -3.97 8.59 -0.97
C PRO A 158 -5.13 8.34 0.01
N PRO A 159 -5.38 9.25 0.98
CA PRO A 159 -6.49 9.13 1.93
C PRO A 159 -7.84 9.55 1.33
N SER A 160 -8.16 9.06 0.14
CA SER A 160 -9.40 9.40 -0.57
C SER A 160 -9.85 8.22 -1.42
N LEU A 161 -11.17 8.09 -1.62
CA LEU A 161 -11.71 7.27 -2.70
C LEU A 161 -11.66 8.07 -4.00
N GLY A 162 -11.42 7.41 -5.11
CA GLY A 162 -11.40 8.01 -6.44
C GLY A 162 -10.31 7.44 -7.35
N PRO A 163 -10.10 8.00 -8.54
CA PRO A 163 -9.38 7.34 -9.64
C PRO A 163 -8.00 6.81 -9.29
N VAL A 164 -7.22 7.51 -8.44
CA VAL A 164 -5.89 7.02 -8.01
C VAL A 164 -6.01 5.76 -7.13
N THR A 165 -6.95 5.79 -6.16
CA THR A 165 -7.20 4.64 -5.29
C THR A 165 -7.83 3.50 -6.08
N ASP A 166 -8.74 3.79 -7.01
CA ASP A 166 -9.35 2.80 -7.91
C ASP A 166 -8.28 2.10 -8.74
N SER A 167 -7.33 2.88 -9.31
CA SER A 167 -6.21 2.33 -10.06
C SER A 167 -5.31 1.43 -9.21
N ALA A 168 -5.03 1.83 -7.97
CA ALA A 168 -4.23 1.02 -7.05
C ALA A 168 -4.95 -0.27 -6.66
N VAL A 169 -6.25 -0.20 -6.35
CA VAL A 169 -7.09 -1.35 -6.01
C VAL A 169 -7.17 -2.31 -7.19
N LEU A 170 -7.45 -1.82 -8.39
CA LEU A 170 -7.51 -2.67 -9.60
C LEU A 170 -6.15 -3.26 -9.98
N ALA A 171 -5.04 -2.61 -9.62
CA ALA A 171 -3.70 -3.16 -9.81
C ALA A 171 -3.35 -4.25 -8.77
N GLY A 172 -4.00 -4.23 -7.60
CA GLY A 172 -3.76 -5.15 -6.51
C GLY A 172 -4.21 -6.59 -6.79
N ASP A 173 -3.45 -7.54 -6.26
CA ASP A 173 -3.87 -8.92 -6.08
C ASP A 173 -4.46 -9.10 -4.67
N GLU A 174 -3.96 -8.31 -3.71
CA GLU A 174 -4.38 -8.27 -2.32
C GLU A 174 -4.67 -6.85 -1.85
N LEU A 175 -5.65 -6.70 -0.95
CA LEU A 175 -6.00 -5.43 -0.31
C LEU A 175 -5.86 -5.55 1.20
N VAL A 176 -5.19 -4.56 1.80
CA VAL A 176 -5.03 -4.41 3.25
C VAL A 176 -5.62 -3.07 3.68
N PRO A 177 -6.91 -3.03 4.07
CA PRO A 177 -7.52 -1.84 4.66
C PRO A 177 -6.89 -1.51 6.02
N VAL A 178 -6.64 -0.20 6.27
CA VAL A 178 -6.10 0.28 7.54
C VAL A 178 -7.12 1.18 8.24
N ALA A 179 -7.58 0.79 9.43
CA ALA A 179 -8.55 1.54 10.20
C ALA A 179 -8.05 1.82 11.62
N GLN A 180 -8.51 2.91 12.24
CA GLN A 180 -8.32 3.10 13.67
C GLN A 180 -9.39 2.33 14.46
N ALA A 181 -9.03 1.90 15.68
CA ALA A 181 -9.96 1.25 16.61
C ALA A 181 -10.99 2.26 17.18
N ARG A 182 -11.81 2.84 16.30
CA ARG A 182 -12.83 3.86 16.56
C ARG A 182 -14.12 3.56 15.81
N SER A 183 -15.26 3.79 16.43
CA SER A 183 -16.59 3.58 15.83
C SER A 183 -16.76 4.32 14.49
N SER A 184 -16.15 5.51 14.35
CA SER A 184 -16.18 6.28 13.09
C SER A 184 -15.50 5.56 11.91
N SER A 185 -14.66 4.57 12.17
CA SER A 185 -13.97 3.81 11.11
C SER A 185 -14.86 2.76 10.46
N LYS A 186 -15.93 2.30 11.14
CA LYS A 186 -16.91 1.36 10.56
C LYS A 186 -17.44 1.89 9.22
N ARG A 187 -17.91 3.16 9.21
CA ARG A 187 -18.41 3.78 7.98
C ARG A 187 -17.36 3.84 6.86
N SER A 188 -16.10 4.13 7.21
CA SER A 188 -15.03 4.22 6.21
C SER A 188 -14.72 2.87 5.58
N ILE A 189 -14.77 1.79 6.37
CA ILE A 189 -14.60 0.42 5.86
C ILE A 189 -15.80 0.04 4.99
N THR A 190 -17.03 0.29 5.45
CA THR A 190 -18.23 0.02 4.62
C THR A 190 -18.15 0.71 3.26
N LEU A 191 -17.78 1.99 3.23
CA LEU A 191 -17.63 2.72 1.96
C LEU A 191 -16.51 2.17 1.06
N LEU A 192 -15.44 1.62 1.65
CA LEU A 192 -14.41 0.94 0.87
C LEU A 192 -14.93 -0.39 0.29
N LEU A 193 -15.70 -1.16 1.07
CA LEU A 193 -16.30 -2.40 0.58
C LEU A 193 -17.32 -2.13 -0.52
N ASP A 194 -18.20 -1.11 -0.34
CA ASP A 194 -19.15 -0.68 -1.38
C ASP A 194 -18.42 -0.29 -2.68
N GLN A 195 -17.25 0.37 -2.56
CA GLN A 195 -16.41 0.72 -3.73
C GLN A 195 -15.83 -0.54 -4.40
N LEU A 196 -15.42 -1.55 -3.63
CA LEU A 196 -14.94 -2.81 -4.22
C LEU A 196 -16.06 -3.49 -5.02
N ASP A 197 -17.29 -3.52 -4.49
CA ASP A 197 -18.44 -4.08 -5.19
C ASP A 197 -18.70 -3.32 -6.52
N GLU A 198 -18.63 -1.97 -6.51
CA GLU A 198 -18.77 -1.15 -7.71
C GLU A 198 -17.66 -1.42 -8.74
N LEU A 199 -16.41 -1.57 -8.29
CA LEU A 199 -15.28 -1.88 -9.18
C LEU A 199 -15.40 -3.30 -9.76
N GLU A 200 -15.84 -4.28 -8.96
CA GLU A 200 -16.08 -5.64 -9.44
C GLU A 200 -17.18 -5.68 -10.50
N ASP A 201 -18.27 -4.96 -10.28
CA ASP A 201 -19.39 -4.86 -11.22
C ASP A 201 -18.96 -4.23 -12.57
N HIS A 202 -18.05 -3.26 -12.55
CA HIS A 202 -17.61 -2.55 -13.76
C HIS A 202 -16.45 -3.23 -14.49
N PHE A 203 -15.47 -3.77 -13.75
CA PHE A 203 -14.22 -4.28 -14.31
C PHE A 203 -14.10 -5.80 -14.22
N GLY A 204 -15.00 -6.48 -13.47
CA GLY A 204 -14.99 -7.93 -13.30
C GLY A 204 -13.80 -8.44 -12.49
N MET A 205 -13.12 -7.56 -11.76
CA MET A 205 -11.95 -7.90 -10.94
C MET A 205 -11.80 -6.92 -9.76
N VAL A 206 -11.47 -7.46 -8.60
CA VAL A 206 -11.00 -6.71 -7.42
C VAL A 206 -10.02 -7.59 -6.64
N PRO A 207 -9.12 -6.99 -5.84
CA PRO A 207 -8.22 -7.76 -4.98
C PRO A 207 -8.97 -8.49 -3.87
N GLU A 208 -8.41 -9.60 -3.39
CA GLU A 208 -8.86 -10.22 -2.16
C GLU A 208 -8.52 -9.33 -0.96
N VAL A 209 -9.45 -9.16 -0.02
CA VAL A 209 -9.16 -8.52 1.27
C VAL A 209 -8.44 -9.52 2.16
N SER A 210 -7.11 -9.50 2.15
CA SER A 210 -6.27 -10.49 2.85
C SER A 210 -6.28 -10.32 4.35
N ALA A 211 -6.34 -9.07 4.83
CA ALA A 211 -6.42 -8.74 6.25
C ALA A 211 -6.88 -7.28 6.44
N VAL A 212 -7.45 -6.96 7.60
CA VAL A 212 -7.70 -5.58 8.02
C VAL A 212 -6.75 -5.21 9.16
N VAL A 213 -6.00 -4.13 9.00
CA VAL A 213 -5.15 -3.58 10.08
C VAL A 213 -5.98 -2.64 10.94
N CYS A 214 -6.26 -3.06 12.19
CA CYS A 214 -6.90 -2.24 13.20
C CYS A 214 -5.84 -1.55 14.05
N ASN A 215 -5.58 -0.27 13.76
CA ASN A 215 -4.53 0.53 14.38
C ASN A 215 -5.05 1.33 15.59
N ALA A 216 -4.10 1.79 16.42
CA ALA A 216 -4.34 2.65 17.59
C ALA A 216 -5.31 2.06 18.62
N ILE A 217 -5.28 0.74 18.81
CA ILE A 217 -6.09 0.04 19.81
C ILE A 217 -5.71 0.51 21.22
N ARG A 218 -6.74 0.80 22.01
CA ARG A 218 -6.65 1.17 23.44
C ARG A 218 -7.41 0.17 24.30
N PRO A 219 -7.12 0.10 25.62
CA PRO A 219 -7.85 -0.78 26.54
C PRO A 219 -9.20 -0.18 26.93
N ASP A 220 -10.03 0.22 25.94
CA ASP A 220 -11.35 0.80 26.12
C ASP A 220 -12.44 -0.04 25.41
N SER A 221 -13.71 0.26 25.68
CA SER A 221 -14.85 -0.46 25.12
C SER A 221 -15.00 -0.20 23.62
N GLU A 222 -14.69 1.00 23.14
CA GLU A 222 -14.80 1.38 21.74
C GLU A 222 -13.86 0.55 20.87
N SER A 223 -12.59 0.38 21.32
CA SER A 223 -11.60 -0.44 20.62
C SER A 223 -12.02 -1.91 20.57
N LYS A 224 -12.56 -2.44 21.68
CA LYS A 224 -13.05 -3.83 21.74
C LYS A 224 -14.23 -4.05 20.78
N GLU A 225 -15.20 -3.13 20.77
CA GLU A 225 -16.35 -3.18 19.88
C GLU A 225 -15.94 -3.09 18.41
N MET A 226 -14.95 -2.25 18.10
CA MET A 226 -14.45 -2.12 16.73
C MET A 226 -13.76 -3.40 16.26
N VAL A 227 -12.90 -4.01 17.10
CA VAL A 227 -12.24 -5.28 16.76
C VAL A 227 -13.27 -6.39 16.57
N SER A 228 -14.24 -6.52 17.51
CA SER A 228 -15.30 -7.52 17.37
C SER A 228 -16.10 -7.35 16.07
N TRP A 229 -16.42 -6.10 15.71
CA TRP A 229 -17.11 -5.82 14.45
C TRP A 229 -16.29 -6.18 13.21
N LEU A 230 -14.96 -5.99 13.27
CA LEU A 230 -14.06 -6.41 12.19
C LEU A 230 -13.98 -7.94 12.09
N ASP A 231 -13.90 -8.63 13.22
CA ASP A 231 -13.90 -10.10 13.26
C ASP A 231 -15.18 -10.68 12.62
N ASP A 232 -16.32 -9.99 12.80
CA ASP A 232 -17.61 -10.38 12.20
C ASP A 232 -17.62 -10.26 10.66
N LEU A 233 -16.67 -9.50 10.04
CA LEU A 233 -16.53 -9.44 8.59
C LEU A 233 -15.92 -10.73 8.00
N GLY A 234 -15.38 -11.62 8.83
CA GLY A 234 -14.82 -12.90 8.40
C GLY A 234 -13.45 -12.82 7.74
N VAL A 235 -12.77 -11.68 7.83
CA VAL A 235 -11.39 -11.50 7.35
C VAL A 235 -10.41 -11.40 8.52
N PRO A 236 -9.14 -11.80 8.36
CA PRO A 236 -8.12 -11.68 9.41
C PRO A 236 -7.96 -10.24 9.90
N VAL A 237 -7.93 -10.03 11.24
CA VAL A 237 -7.73 -8.71 11.85
C VAL A 237 -6.36 -8.64 12.51
N ILE A 238 -5.51 -7.72 12.02
CA ILE A 238 -4.20 -7.43 12.60
C ILE A 238 -4.35 -6.25 13.55
N SER A 239 -4.15 -6.49 14.84
CA SER A 239 -4.37 -5.52 15.91
C SER A 239 -3.08 -4.81 16.31
N ILE A 240 -2.99 -3.48 16.12
CA ILE A 240 -1.84 -2.65 16.51
C ILE A 240 -2.23 -1.73 17.67
N ARG A 241 -1.57 -1.90 18.82
CA ARG A 241 -1.85 -1.10 20.01
C ARG A 241 -1.17 0.26 19.95
N THR A 242 -1.82 1.29 20.52
CA THR A 242 -1.20 2.59 20.74
C THR A 242 0.00 2.44 21.69
N ARG A 243 1.19 2.89 21.26
CA ARG A 243 2.38 3.00 22.11
C ARG A 243 2.81 4.47 22.18
N VAL A 244 3.10 4.98 23.38
CA VAL A 244 3.49 6.39 23.62
C VAL A 244 4.80 6.74 22.87
N ALA A 245 5.68 5.76 22.65
CA ALA A 245 6.93 5.94 21.92
C ALA A 245 6.70 6.31 20.43
N LEU A 246 5.62 5.78 19.81
CA LEU A 246 5.27 6.06 18.40
C LEU A 246 4.58 7.43 18.21
N GLN A 247 4.16 8.09 19.30
CA GLN A 247 3.52 9.42 19.23
C GLN A 247 4.55 10.57 19.31
N ARG A 248 5.83 10.27 19.54
CA ARG A 248 6.91 11.24 19.72
C ARG A 248 7.96 11.20 18.60
N ALA A 249 7.79 10.30 17.65
CA ALA A 249 8.58 10.23 16.41
C ALA A 249 7.91 11.06 15.31
#